data_080dba8dd51eaff029965c692d7d9bde
#
_entry.id   080dba8dd51eaff029965c692d7d9bde
#
_cell.length_a   1.000
_cell.length_b   1.000
_cell.length_c   1.000
_cell.angle_alpha   90.00
_cell.angle_beta   90.00
_cell.angle_gamma   90.00
#
_symmetry.space_group_name_H-M   'P 1'
#
loop_
_entity.id
_entity.type
_entity.pdbx_description
1 polymer ?
#
loop_
_entity_poly.entity_id
_entity_poly.type
_entity_poly.pdbx_seq_one_letter_code
_entity_poly.pdbx_strand_id
1 'polypeptide(L)'
;MTRKVEIVSDVWLGSDGQRLVIPVEGTGVAAEDALARRAQVLALAEPRKILGCVLTLDDGTEVSIDAPMLPALLPDRSGILGIFPPSWYINEAGDDVFGFPNNAAVFNVDGTLRFQVNVGKELIHHIALVYGVLDGKFSGMLGLHVAFGADCPPEQIYALDSAVPGLIPTLHTVRF
;
A
#
# COMPACT_ATOMS: atom_id res chain seq x y z
N MET A 1 -4.23 22.44 13.34
CA MET A 1 -3.08 21.74 12.75
C MET A 1 -3.61 20.55 12.00
N THR A 2 -3.15 20.28 10.78
CA THR A 2 -3.54 19.08 10.03
C THR A 2 -2.70 17.92 10.53
N ARG A 3 -3.34 16.86 11.03
CA ARG A 3 -2.66 15.65 11.49
C ARG A 3 -1.90 14.98 10.35
N LYS A 4 -0.79 14.35 10.67
CA LYS A 4 0.04 13.62 9.72
C LYS A 4 0.31 12.20 10.21
N VAL A 5 0.40 11.25 9.28
CA VAL A 5 0.84 9.89 9.59
C VAL A 5 2.34 9.92 9.90
N GLU A 6 2.73 9.41 11.05
CA GLU A 6 4.13 9.30 11.45
C GLU A 6 4.68 7.90 11.20
N ILE A 7 3.92 6.87 11.56
CA ILE A 7 4.29 5.46 11.37
C ILE A 7 3.11 4.70 10.78
N VAL A 8 3.39 3.79 9.87
CA VAL A 8 2.47 2.77 9.36
C VAL A 8 2.94 1.42 9.85
N SER A 9 2.03 0.64 10.45
CA SER A 9 2.31 -0.70 10.96
C SER A 9 1.35 -1.71 10.37
N ASP A 10 1.86 -2.86 9.92
CA ASP A 10 1.05 -4.01 9.54
C ASP A 10 0.49 -4.72 10.77
N VAL A 11 -0.72 -5.26 10.65
CA VAL A 11 -1.36 -6.09 11.66
C VAL A 11 -1.50 -7.50 11.15
N TRP A 12 -0.80 -8.44 11.78
CA TRP A 12 -0.81 -9.86 11.44
C TRP A 12 -1.52 -10.69 12.52
N LEU A 13 -2.08 -11.82 12.10
CA LEU A 13 -2.72 -12.81 12.98
C LEU A 13 -2.21 -14.21 12.64
N GLY A 14 -1.68 -14.93 13.63
CA GLY A 14 -1.39 -16.35 13.55
C GLY A 14 -2.64 -17.20 13.77
N SER A 15 -2.59 -18.47 13.33
CA SER A 15 -3.70 -19.42 13.53
C SER A 15 -3.96 -19.76 14.99
N ASP A 16 -3.02 -19.52 15.87
CA ASP A 16 -3.12 -19.64 17.34
C ASP A 16 -3.80 -18.46 18.02
N GLY A 17 -4.19 -17.43 17.24
CA GLY A 17 -4.79 -16.20 17.73
C GLY A 17 -3.76 -15.13 18.17
N GLN A 18 -2.46 -15.38 18.05
CA GLN A 18 -1.44 -14.39 18.33
C GLN A 18 -1.53 -13.24 17.31
N ARG A 19 -1.70 -12.01 17.83
CA ARG A 19 -1.68 -10.78 17.03
C ARG A 19 -0.31 -10.12 17.13
N LEU A 20 0.20 -9.65 15.98
CA LEU A 20 1.47 -8.96 15.85
C LEU A 20 1.27 -7.65 15.10
N VAL A 21 1.74 -6.54 15.66
CA VAL A 21 1.75 -5.21 15.03
C VAL A 21 3.20 -4.85 14.75
N ILE A 22 3.53 -4.60 13.49
CA ILE A 22 4.92 -4.37 13.05
C ILE A 22 4.99 -3.06 12.26
N PRO A 23 5.79 -2.09 12.71
CA PRO A 23 6.08 -0.90 11.91
C PRO A 23 6.74 -1.27 10.57
N VAL A 24 6.18 -0.79 9.46
CA VAL A 24 6.68 -1.08 8.11
C VAL A 24 7.23 0.15 7.41
N GLU A 25 6.72 1.33 7.73
CA GLU A 25 7.14 2.59 7.12
C GLU A 25 6.93 3.77 8.08
N GLY A 26 7.75 4.82 7.96
CA GLY A 26 7.61 6.07 8.71
C GLY A 26 8.83 6.47 9.52
N THR A 27 8.62 7.36 10.49
CA THR A 27 9.69 7.92 11.33
C THR A 27 10.34 6.83 12.19
N GLY A 28 11.66 6.69 12.08
CA GLY A 28 12.44 5.69 12.83
C GLY A 28 12.33 4.26 12.33
N VAL A 29 11.61 4.02 11.24
CA VAL A 29 11.51 2.70 10.61
C VAL A 29 12.61 2.60 9.55
N ALA A 30 13.66 1.84 9.87
CA ALA A 30 14.80 1.67 8.98
C ALA A 30 14.59 0.52 8.00
N ALA A 31 15.03 0.70 6.74
CA ALA A 31 14.90 -0.32 5.71
C ALA A 31 15.71 -1.59 6.03
N GLU A 32 16.86 -1.44 6.67
CA GLU A 32 17.73 -2.53 7.12
C GLU A 32 17.06 -3.48 8.12
N ASP A 33 16.04 -3.03 8.84
CA ASP A 33 15.29 -3.85 9.78
C ASP A 33 14.27 -4.78 9.09
N ALA A 34 14.14 -4.73 7.76
CA ALA A 34 13.14 -5.51 7.02
C ALA A 34 13.27 -7.02 7.25
N LEU A 35 14.51 -7.54 7.35
CA LEU A 35 14.74 -8.97 7.63
C LEU A 35 14.28 -9.35 9.04
N ALA A 36 14.54 -8.51 10.04
CA ALA A 36 14.11 -8.75 11.42
C ALA A 36 12.57 -8.71 11.53
N ARG A 37 11.92 -7.77 10.86
CA ARG A 37 10.45 -7.69 10.78
C ARG A 37 9.87 -8.95 10.10
N ARG A 38 10.45 -9.36 8.98
CA ARG A 38 10.03 -10.59 8.30
C ARG A 38 10.18 -11.83 9.21
N ALA A 39 11.27 -11.94 9.97
CA ALA A 39 11.47 -13.04 10.90
C ALA A 39 10.38 -13.08 11.99
N GLN A 40 9.95 -11.93 12.51
CA GLN A 40 8.84 -11.85 13.47
C GLN A 40 7.53 -12.35 12.87
N VAL A 41 7.19 -11.97 11.63
CA VAL A 41 6.00 -12.49 10.93
C VAL A 41 6.11 -14.00 10.73
N LEU A 42 7.29 -14.50 10.32
CA LEU A 42 7.52 -15.92 10.09
C LEU A 42 7.45 -16.77 11.38
N ALA A 43 7.60 -16.16 12.55
CA ALA A 43 7.45 -16.82 13.84
C ALA A 43 5.98 -17.04 14.26
N LEU A 44 5.02 -16.36 13.63
CA LEU A 44 3.60 -16.60 13.88
C LEU A 44 3.18 -17.98 13.38
N ALA A 45 2.23 -18.60 14.08
CA ALA A 45 1.67 -19.90 13.70
C ALA A 45 0.95 -19.82 12.34
N GLU A 46 1.18 -20.82 11.49
CA GLU A 46 0.53 -20.94 10.18
C GLU A 46 -0.84 -21.62 10.26
N PRO A 47 -1.80 -21.28 9.39
CA PRO A 47 -1.76 -20.18 8.42
C PRO A 47 -1.84 -18.82 9.12
N ARG A 48 -0.96 -17.89 8.69
CA ARG A 48 -0.98 -16.50 9.13
C ARG A 48 -1.64 -15.62 8.09
N LYS A 49 -2.29 -14.55 8.54
CA LYS A 49 -2.95 -13.58 7.66
C LYS A 49 -2.70 -12.16 8.11
N ILE A 50 -2.66 -11.25 7.15
CA ILE A 50 -2.71 -9.82 7.41
C ILE A 50 -4.16 -9.42 7.69
N LEU A 51 -4.38 -8.60 8.70
CA LEU A 51 -5.72 -8.09 9.05
C LEU A 51 -5.95 -6.69 8.52
N GLY A 52 -4.88 -5.91 8.36
CA GLY A 52 -4.94 -4.51 7.99
C GLY A 52 -3.69 -3.77 8.44
N CYS A 53 -3.83 -2.47 8.69
CA CYS A 53 -2.75 -1.64 9.21
C CYS A 53 -3.22 -0.70 10.32
N VAL A 54 -2.25 -0.19 11.08
CA VAL A 54 -2.43 0.87 12.07
C VAL A 54 -1.59 2.07 11.66
N LEU A 55 -2.21 3.24 11.64
CA LEU A 55 -1.55 4.52 11.43
C LEU A 55 -1.30 5.15 12.81
N THR A 56 -0.05 5.43 13.15
CA THR A 56 0.29 6.27 14.30
C THR A 56 0.48 7.70 13.77
N LEU A 57 -0.28 8.64 14.33
CA LEU A 57 -0.25 10.04 13.91
C LEU A 57 0.78 10.83 14.72
N ASP A 58 1.09 12.04 14.28
CA ASP A 58 2.06 12.97 14.89
C ASP A 58 1.65 13.46 16.29
N ASP A 59 0.38 13.26 16.68
CA ASP A 59 -0.13 13.51 18.04
C ASP A 59 -0.17 12.23 18.92
N GLY A 60 0.35 11.10 18.42
CA GLY A 60 0.32 9.80 19.09
C GLY A 60 -1.01 9.05 18.98
N THR A 61 -2.01 9.60 18.28
CA THR A 61 -3.28 8.90 18.03
C THR A 61 -3.05 7.70 17.10
N GLU A 62 -3.69 6.58 17.39
CA GLU A 62 -3.69 5.40 16.52
C GLU A 62 -5.02 5.27 15.79
N VAL A 63 -4.95 4.98 14.49
CA VAL A 63 -6.09 4.74 13.61
C VAL A 63 -5.92 3.41 12.90
N SER A 64 -6.89 2.50 13.05
CA SER A 64 -6.89 1.18 12.38
C SER A 64 -7.63 1.25 11.05
N ILE A 65 -7.08 0.56 10.06
CA ILE A 65 -7.75 0.27 8.79
C ILE A 65 -7.82 -1.26 8.66
N ASP A 66 -9.04 -1.80 8.83
CA ASP A 66 -9.29 -3.24 8.85
C ASP A 66 -9.50 -3.78 7.43
N ALA A 67 -8.45 -3.69 6.62
CA ALA A 67 -8.44 -4.20 5.25
C ALA A 67 -7.04 -4.75 4.93
N PRO A 68 -6.91 -6.04 4.59
CA PRO A 68 -5.62 -6.65 4.25
C PRO A 68 -5.06 -6.02 2.97
N MET A 69 -4.01 -5.24 3.12
CA MET A 69 -3.36 -4.49 2.06
C MET A 69 -1.84 -4.43 2.26
N LEU A 70 -1.14 -4.04 1.21
CA LEU A 70 0.25 -3.56 1.30
C LEU A 70 0.20 -2.03 1.44
N PRO A 71 0.41 -1.49 2.64
CA PRO A 71 0.35 -0.05 2.85
C PRO A 71 1.64 0.63 2.40
N ALA A 72 1.52 1.87 1.91
CA ALA A 72 2.64 2.77 1.66
C ALA A 72 2.29 4.18 2.13
N LEU A 73 3.23 4.82 2.81
CA LEU A 73 3.06 6.18 3.31
C LEU A 73 3.04 7.19 2.16
N LEU A 74 2.04 8.08 2.12
CA LEU A 74 2.05 9.19 1.16
C LEU A 74 3.19 10.18 1.47
N PRO A 75 3.85 10.76 0.44
CA PRO A 75 5.00 11.65 0.64
C PRO A 75 4.68 12.87 1.51
N ASP A 76 3.47 13.41 1.43
CA ASP A 76 2.97 14.53 2.23
C ASP A 76 2.46 14.12 3.62
N ARG A 77 2.48 12.81 3.91
CA ARG A 77 1.98 12.18 5.14
C ARG A 77 0.50 12.45 5.44
N SER A 78 -0.28 12.82 4.43
CA SER A 78 -1.73 13.09 4.56
C SER A 78 -2.58 11.82 4.65
N GLY A 79 -1.97 10.64 4.58
CA GLY A 79 -2.59 9.33 4.59
C GLY A 79 -1.68 8.25 4.04
N ILE A 80 -2.27 7.18 3.56
CA ILE A 80 -1.56 6.04 2.95
C ILE A 80 -2.19 5.64 1.62
N LEU A 81 -1.38 4.98 0.78
CA LEU A 81 -1.83 4.15 -0.33
C LEU A 81 -1.91 2.70 0.18
N GLY A 82 -3.04 2.02 -0.03
CA GLY A 82 -3.17 0.58 0.14
C GLY A 82 -3.21 -0.12 -1.21
N ILE A 83 -2.38 -1.13 -1.43
CA ILE A 83 -2.43 -2.02 -2.59
C ILE A 83 -3.04 -3.34 -2.16
N PHE A 84 -4.04 -3.83 -2.90
CA PHE A 84 -4.79 -5.05 -2.60
C PHE A 84 -4.41 -6.16 -3.58
N PRO A 85 -3.52 -7.09 -3.19
CA PRO A 85 -3.22 -8.26 -4.01
C PRO A 85 -4.45 -9.17 -4.14
N PRO A 86 -4.69 -9.80 -5.30
CA PRO A 86 -5.92 -10.54 -5.58
C PRO A 86 -6.21 -11.69 -4.61
N SER A 87 -5.16 -12.28 -4.04
CA SER A 87 -5.29 -13.41 -3.11
C SER A 87 -5.56 -13.02 -1.65
N TRP A 88 -5.58 -11.73 -1.32
CA TRP A 88 -5.55 -11.29 0.06
C TRP A 88 -6.83 -10.63 0.54
N TYR A 89 -7.62 -10.08 -0.36
CA TYR A 89 -8.82 -9.34 0.04
C TYR A 89 -10.04 -9.76 -0.77
N ILE A 90 -10.82 -10.62 -0.14
CA ILE A 90 -12.10 -11.11 -0.65
C ILE A 90 -13.15 -10.74 0.40
N ASN A 91 -14.26 -10.10 0.00
CA ASN A 91 -15.36 -9.80 0.90
C ASN A 91 -16.10 -11.11 1.32
N GLU A 92 -17.10 -11.01 2.22
CA GLU A 92 -17.88 -12.17 2.67
C GLU A 92 -18.63 -12.88 1.53
N ALA A 93 -18.91 -12.19 0.42
CA ALA A 93 -19.53 -12.74 -0.77
C ALA A 93 -18.54 -13.46 -1.71
N GLY A 94 -17.23 -13.34 -1.45
CA GLY A 94 -16.18 -13.94 -2.27
C GLY A 94 -15.69 -13.04 -3.40
N ASP A 95 -16.06 -11.74 -3.41
CA ASP A 95 -15.64 -10.78 -4.43
C ASP A 95 -14.45 -9.95 -3.94
N ASP A 96 -13.54 -9.57 -4.84
CA ASP A 96 -12.47 -8.61 -4.56
C ASP A 96 -13.05 -7.22 -4.28
N VAL A 97 -12.75 -6.62 -3.11
CA VAL A 97 -13.26 -5.30 -2.74
C VAL A 97 -12.62 -4.19 -3.59
N PHE A 98 -11.33 -4.34 -3.88
CA PHE A 98 -10.58 -3.49 -4.80
C PHE A 98 -9.92 -4.38 -5.87
N GLY A 99 -10.76 -4.97 -6.71
CA GLY A 99 -10.31 -5.90 -7.74
C GLY A 99 -9.56 -5.24 -8.90
N PHE A 100 -8.84 -6.06 -9.65
CA PHE A 100 -8.17 -5.62 -10.86
C PHE A 100 -9.12 -4.97 -11.87
N PRO A 101 -8.68 -3.96 -12.61
CA PRO A 101 -7.32 -3.38 -12.59
C PRO A 101 -7.08 -2.34 -11.48
N ASN A 102 -8.13 -1.88 -10.79
CA ASN A 102 -8.10 -0.78 -9.83
C ASN A 102 -7.86 -1.30 -8.40
N ASN A 103 -6.81 -2.07 -8.22
CA ASN A 103 -6.51 -2.79 -6.98
C ASN A 103 -5.76 -1.96 -5.94
N ALA A 104 -5.95 -0.64 -5.94
CA ALA A 104 -5.37 0.23 -4.91
C ALA A 104 -6.31 1.35 -4.53
N ALA A 105 -6.15 1.87 -3.32
CA ALA A 105 -6.94 2.96 -2.78
C ALA A 105 -6.10 3.86 -1.87
N VAL A 106 -6.44 5.15 -1.84
CA VAL A 106 -5.84 6.13 -0.94
C VAL A 106 -6.77 6.35 0.25
N PHE A 107 -6.20 6.29 1.46
CA PHE A 107 -6.90 6.51 2.72
C PHE A 107 -6.38 7.78 3.40
N ASN A 108 -7.28 8.50 4.05
CA ASN A 108 -6.97 9.66 4.87
C ASN A 108 -6.32 9.26 6.20
N VAL A 109 -5.78 10.25 6.93
CA VAL A 109 -5.22 10.05 8.28
C VAL A 109 -6.23 9.51 9.31
N ASP A 110 -7.52 9.66 9.08
CA ASP A 110 -8.59 9.13 9.93
C ASP A 110 -9.06 7.73 9.52
N GLY A 111 -8.36 7.10 8.56
CA GLY A 111 -8.68 5.77 8.05
C GLY A 111 -9.82 5.73 7.03
N THR A 112 -10.46 6.85 6.72
CA THR A 112 -11.52 6.90 5.71
C THR A 112 -10.96 6.80 4.30
N LEU A 113 -11.70 6.15 3.40
CA LEU A 113 -11.36 6.09 1.99
C LEU A 113 -11.37 7.50 1.38
N ARG A 114 -10.25 7.91 0.77
CA ARG A 114 -10.17 9.16 0.00
C ARG A 114 -10.67 8.93 -1.42
N PHE A 115 -10.07 7.96 -2.11
CA PHE A 115 -10.49 7.49 -3.44
C PHE A 115 -9.85 6.14 -3.78
N GLN A 116 -10.48 5.42 -4.71
CA GLN A 116 -9.86 4.27 -5.39
C GLN A 116 -8.99 4.78 -6.53
N VAL A 117 -7.78 4.20 -6.67
CA VAL A 117 -6.87 4.56 -7.76
C VAL A 117 -7.40 4.03 -9.08
N ASN A 118 -7.47 4.88 -10.09
CA ASN A 118 -7.94 4.54 -11.41
C ASN A 118 -6.74 4.30 -12.36
N VAL A 119 -6.54 3.06 -12.76
CA VAL A 119 -5.46 2.64 -13.67
C VAL A 119 -5.82 2.84 -15.15
N GLY A 120 -7.07 3.23 -15.45
CA GLY A 120 -7.57 3.37 -16.81
C GLY A 120 -8.27 2.11 -17.34
N LYS A 121 -8.89 2.23 -18.50
CA LYS A 121 -9.75 1.15 -19.07
C LYS A 121 -9.05 0.29 -20.12
N GLU A 122 -7.85 0.64 -20.52
CA GLU A 122 -7.34 0.18 -21.83
C GLU A 122 -6.59 -1.15 -21.82
N LEU A 123 -6.23 -1.73 -20.67
CA LEU A 123 -5.56 -3.03 -20.64
C LEU A 123 -5.75 -3.68 -19.26
N ILE A 124 -5.42 -4.97 -19.14
CA ILE A 124 -5.41 -5.72 -17.89
C ILE A 124 -4.17 -5.30 -17.07
N HIS A 125 -4.21 -4.07 -16.56
CA HIS A 125 -3.14 -3.53 -15.73
C HIS A 125 -3.49 -3.71 -14.27
N HIS A 126 -2.49 -3.81 -13.41
CA HIS A 126 -2.67 -3.75 -11.97
C HIS A 126 -1.48 -3.07 -11.31
N ILE A 127 -1.71 -2.47 -10.16
CA ILE A 127 -0.63 -1.92 -9.36
C ILE A 127 0.04 -3.06 -8.61
N ALA A 128 1.32 -3.30 -8.91
CA ALA A 128 2.09 -4.40 -8.33
C ALA A 128 2.77 -4.00 -7.02
N LEU A 129 3.42 -2.83 -7.02
CA LEU A 129 4.15 -2.33 -5.84
C LEU A 129 4.43 -0.82 -5.94
N VAL A 130 4.87 -0.25 -4.83
CA VAL A 130 5.38 1.12 -4.77
C VAL A 130 6.86 1.11 -5.16
N TYR A 131 7.22 1.99 -6.10
CA TYR A 131 8.60 2.20 -6.52
C TYR A 131 9.36 3.13 -5.57
N GLY A 132 8.67 4.12 -5.00
CA GLY A 132 9.20 5.12 -4.10
C GLY A 132 8.71 6.54 -4.42
N VAL A 133 9.27 7.53 -3.74
CA VAL A 133 8.98 8.95 -4.01
C VAL A 133 9.75 9.38 -5.25
N LEU A 134 9.05 9.99 -6.18
CA LEU A 134 9.63 10.47 -7.43
C LEU A 134 10.26 11.85 -7.26
N ASP A 135 11.18 12.17 -8.18
CA ASP A 135 11.86 13.46 -8.27
C ASP A 135 11.53 14.22 -9.56
N GLY A 136 12.22 15.32 -9.83
CA GLY A 136 12.07 16.15 -11.03
C GLY A 136 10.64 16.69 -11.16
N LYS A 137 10.03 16.55 -12.35
CA LYS A 137 8.68 17.05 -12.62
C LYS A 137 7.57 16.33 -11.86
N PHE A 138 7.85 15.16 -11.28
CA PHE A 138 6.94 14.37 -10.48
C PHE A 138 7.29 14.43 -8.98
N SER A 139 8.13 15.38 -8.59
CA SER A 139 8.59 15.52 -7.20
C SER A 139 7.44 15.55 -6.21
N GLY A 140 7.56 14.74 -5.15
CA GLY A 140 6.55 14.61 -4.11
C GLY A 140 5.36 13.70 -4.45
N MET A 141 5.38 13.00 -5.60
CA MET A 141 4.43 11.96 -5.94
C MET A 141 4.99 10.58 -5.67
N LEU A 142 4.12 9.58 -5.41
CA LEU A 142 4.52 8.18 -5.36
C LEU A 142 4.68 7.62 -6.78
N GLY A 143 5.81 6.95 -7.02
CA GLY A 143 5.98 6.09 -8.18
C GLY A 143 5.32 4.74 -7.93
N LEU A 144 4.44 4.34 -8.83
CA LEU A 144 3.75 3.05 -8.78
C LEU A 144 4.18 2.19 -9.95
N HIS A 145 4.55 0.97 -9.64
CA HIS A 145 4.86 -0.04 -10.61
C HIS A 145 3.56 -0.67 -11.10
N VAL A 146 3.21 -0.44 -12.36
CA VAL A 146 2.03 -1.01 -12.99
C VAL A 146 2.48 -2.16 -13.86
N ALA A 147 2.08 -3.38 -13.48
CA ALA A 147 2.36 -4.59 -14.22
C ALA A 147 1.29 -4.81 -15.31
N PHE A 148 1.73 -5.31 -16.44
CA PHE A 148 0.90 -5.73 -17.55
C PHE A 148 0.74 -7.25 -17.51
N GLY A 149 -0.31 -7.80 -18.11
CA GLY A 149 -0.50 -9.26 -18.19
C GLY A 149 0.66 -9.97 -18.92
N ALA A 150 0.70 -11.30 -18.84
CA ALA A 150 1.85 -12.17 -19.17
C ALA A 150 2.53 -11.97 -20.54
N ASP A 151 1.86 -11.32 -21.49
CA ASP A 151 2.36 -11.15 -22.87
C ASP A 151 2.76 -9.69 -23.19
N CYS A 152 2.99 -8.85 -22.18
CA CYS A 152 3.13 -7.41 -22.36
C CYS A 152 4.54 -6.85 -22.19
N PRO A 153 4.78 -5.65 -22.80
CA PRO A 153 6.09 -4.98 -22.76
C PRO A 153 6.49 -4.51 -21.37
N PRO A 154 7.69 -3.95 -21.21
CA PRO A 154 8.29 -3.67 -19.91
C PRO A 154 7.36 -2.87 -19.00
N GLU A 155 7.33 -3.26 -17.76
CA GLU A 155 6.55 -2.64 -16.71
C GLU A 155 6.87 -1.15 -16.59
N GLN A 156 5.84 -0.34 -16.44
CA GLN A 156 5.96 1.11 -16.43
C GLN A 156 5.76 1.68 -15.05
N ILE A 157 6.48 2.76 -14.75
CA ILE A 157 6.26 3.56 -13.55
C ILE A 157 5.26 4.66 -13.87
N TYR A 158 4.25 4.76 -13.04
CA TYR A 158 3.27 5.84 -13.05
C TYR A 158 3.40 6.67 -11.78
N ALA A 159 3.14 7.97 -11.89
CA ALA A 159 3.09 8.85 -10.74
C ALA A 159 1.66 8.93 -10.20
N LEU A 160 1.52 8.82 -8.88
CA LEU A 160 0.29 9.05 -8.15
C LEU A 160 0.39 10.38 -7.40
N ASP A 161 -0.47 11.32 -7.75
CA ASP A 161 -0.76 12.49 -6.94
C ASP A 161 -1.75 12.10 -5.83
N SER A 162 -1.43 12.40 -4.58
CA SER A 162 -2.28 12.07 -3.42
C SER A 162 -3.65 12.77 -3.42
N ALA A 163 -3.88 13.74 -4.31
CA ALA A 163 -5.11 14.50 -4.41
C ALA A 163 -6.07 14.01 -5.51
N VAL A 164 -5.60 13.19 -6.47
CA VAL A 164 -6.41 12.78 -7.64
C VAL A 164 -6.31 11.28 -7.90
N PRO A 165 -7.41 10.61 -8.30
CA PRO A 165 -7.45 9.17 -8.46
C PRO A 165 -6.73 8.63 -9.72
N GLY A 166 -6.40 9.50 -10.69
CA GLY A 166 -5.77 9.11 -11.94
C GLY A 166 -4.26 8.97 -11.83
N LEU A 167 -3.70 8.00 -12.55
CA LEU A 167 -2.25 7.80 -12.68
C LEU A 167 -1.68 8.64 -13.83
N ILE A 168 -0.49 9.18 -13.63
CA ILE A 168 0.23 9.98 -14.61
C ILE A 168 1.40 9.14 -15.17
N PRO A 169 1.47 8.85 -16.48
CA PRO A 169 2.57 8.09 -17.04
C PRO A 169 3.88 8.89 -16.93
N THR A 170 4.93 8.25 -16.40
CA THR A 170 6.24 8.89 -16.28
C THR A 170 7.14 8.66 -17.48
N LEU A 171 6.80 7.72 -18.38
CA LEU A 171 7.62 7.22 -19.48
C LEU A 171 8.89 6.46 -19.02
N HIS A 172 9.03 6.20 -17.73
CA HIS A 172 10.06 5.32 -17.21
C HIS A 172 9.59 3.87 -17.24
N THR A 173 10.45 3.00 -17.75
CA THR A 173 10.22 1.54 -17.78
C THR A 173 11.19 0.86 -16.83
N VAL A 174 10.71 -0.16 -16.10
CA VAL A 174 11.55 -1.02 -15.29
C VAL A 174 11.77 -2.33 -16.06
N ARG A 175 13.00 -2.77 -16.14
CA ARG A 175 13.35 -4.11 -16.63
C ARG A 175 13.88 -4.89 -15.44
N PHE A 176 13.28 -6.01 -15.13
CA PHE A 176 13.80 -6.99 -14.17
C PHE A 176 14.69 -8.00 -14.86
#